data_385ca4e1a47cd5b1a17985d010140780
#
_entry.id   385ca4e1a47cd5b1a17985d010140780
#
_cell.length_a   1.000
_cell.length_b   1.000
_cell.length_c   1.000
_cell.angle_alpha   90.00
_cell.angle_beta   90.00
_cell.angle_gamma   90.00
#
_symmetry.space_group_name_H-M   'P 1'
#
loop_
_entity.id
_entity.type
_entity.pdbx_description
1 polymer ?
#
loop_
_entity_poly.entity_id
_entity_poly.type
_entity_poly.pdbx_seq_one_letter_code
_entity_poly.pdbx_strand_id
1 'polypeptide(L)'
;MATGLSPQTHPVQFVRDHLNSLSARPIDALGQARHGERVLVGGIVTHRQRPATAGGITFLNLEDETGMLNVVCSPGLWQRHRKVARTASAMLIRGTLERVDGVMNLVAEHLAALTMPVRSPSRDFR
;
A
#
# COMPACT_ATOMS: atom_id res chain seq x y z
N MET A 1 27.58 10.88 -7.67
CA MET A 1 27.14 10.61 -7.68
C MET A 1 26.50 10.09 -7.79
N ALA A 2 26.28 10.18 -7.91
CA ALA A 2 25.56 9.86 -8.00
C ALA A 2 24.98 9.37 -7.93
N THR A 3 24.82 9.21 -7.79
CA THR A 3 24.30 8.72 -7.66
C THR A 3 23.39 8.54 -7.45
N GLY A 4 23.06 9.00 -7.29
CA GLY A 4 22.02 8.98 -6.94
C GLY A 4 21.14 8.05 -7.19
N LEU A 5 21.19 7.52 -7.32
CA LEU A 5 20.41 6.80 -7.47
C LEU A 5 20.17 5.91 -6.95
N SER A 6 20.04 5.90 -6.94
CA SER A 6 19.89 5.01 -6.79
C SER A 6 19.28 4.24 -5.83
N PRO A 7 19.79 3.68 -4.82
CA PRO A 7 19.14 2.79 -3.90
C PRO A 7 18.05 3.47 -3.11
N GLN A 8 18.06 4.76 -3.06
CA GLN A 8 17.02 5.41 -2.36
C GLN A 8 15.84 5.75 -3.20
N THR A 9 15.87 5.40 -4.47
CA THR A 9 14.77 5.72 -5.35
C THR A 9 13.74 4.61 -5.28
N HIS A 10 12.68 4.83 -4.57
CA HIS A 10 11.61 3.85 -4.45
C HIS A 10 10.65 4.00 -5.63
N PRO A 11 10.14 2.90 -6.19
CA PRO A 11 9.23 3.00 -7.33
C PRO A 11 8.01 3.88 -7.09
N VAL A 12 7.49 3.90 -5.87
CA VAL A 12 6.30 4.71 -5.57
C VAL A 12 6.59 6.20 -5.71
N GLN A 13 7.84 6.59 -5.57
CA GLN A 13 8.22 7.97 -5.73
C GLN A 13 7.86 8.49 -7.11
N PHE A 14 7.90 7.64 -8.12
CA PHE A 14 7.60 8.04 -9.48
C PHE A 14 6.11 8.27 -9.72
N VAL A 15 5.25 7.81 -8.83
CA VAL A 15 3.82 8.04 -8.93
C VAL A 15 3.31 8.92 -7.80
N ARG A 16 4.22 9.58 -7.06
CA ARG A 16 3.78 10.38 -5.92
C ARG A 16 2.88 11.53 -6.33
N ASP A 17 3.16 12.19 -7.45
CA ASP A 17 2.32 13.27 -7.90
C ASP A 17 0.92 12.76 -8.24
N HIS A 18 0.84 11.61 -8.86
CA HIS A 18 -0.45 11.00 -9.15
C HIS A 18 -1.20 10.68 -7.86
N LEU A 19 -0.50 10.10 -6.89
CA LEU A 19 -1.11 9.79 -5.60
C LEU A 19 -1.59 11.05 -4.90
N ASN A 20 -0.80 12.11 -4.96
CA ASN A 20 -1.21 13.37 -4.37
C ASN A 20 -2.47 13.92 -5.03
N SER A 21 -2.60 13.73 -6.33
CA SER A 21 -3.79 14.20 -7.04
C SER A 21 -5.03 13.42 -6.62
N LEU A 22 -4.87 12.23 -6.06
CA LEU A 22 -5.97 11.42 -5.55
C LEU A 22 -6.19 11.64 -4.06
N SER A 23 -5.42 12.52 -3.45
CA SER A 23 -5.43 12.76 -2.01
C SER A 23 -4.93 11.56 -1.21
N ALA A 24 -4.13 10.73 -1.83
CA ALA A 24 -3.48 9.64 -1.12
C ALA A 24 -2.30 10.20 -0.33
N ARG A 25 -2.16 9.75 0.91
CA ARG A 25 -1.14 10.27 1.80
C ARG A 25 0.09 9.39 1.81
N PRO A 26 1.28 9.97 1.96
CA PRO A 26 2.47 9.16 2.23
C PRO A 26 2.31 8.44 3.57
N ILE A 27 2.87 7.26 3.67
CA ILE A 27 2.70 6.46 4.89
C ILE A 27 3.27 7.19 6.10
N ASP A 28 4.40 7.89 5.97
CA ASP A 28 4.95 8.58 7.12
C ASP A 28 4.08 9.76 7.57
N ALA A 29 3.21 10.27 6.72
CA ALA A 29 2.30 11.33 7.11
C ALA A 29 1.16 10.80 7.98
N LEU A 30 0.95 9.48 8.02
CA LEU A 30 -0.12 8.91 8.82
C LEU A 30 0.18 9.00 10.31
N GLY A 31 1.42 9.29 10.67
CA GLY A 31 1.75 9.49 12.07
C GLY A 31 0.96 10.60 12.74
N GLN A 32 0.46 11.55 11.95
CA GLN A 32 -0.32 12.65 12.47
C GLN A 32 -1.82 12.41 12.35
N ALA A 33 -2.22 11.33 11.73
CA ALA A 33 -3.64 11.02 11.59
C ALA A 33 -4.18 10.43 12.89
N ARG A 34 -5.47 10.53 13.08
CA ARG A 34 -6.11 10.07 14.30
C ARG A 34 -6.61 8.66 14.17
N HIS A 35 -6.70 7.98 15.31
CA HIS A 35 -7.39 6.70 15.34
C HIS A 35 -8.80 6.88 14.79
N GLY A 36 -9.21 6.03 13.89
CA GLY A 36 -10.53 6.10 13.27
C GLY A 36 -10.63 6.97 12.04
N GLU A 37 -9.54 7.64 11.67
CA GLU A 37 -9.58 8.52 10.51
C GLU A 37 -9.50 7.69 9.22
N ARG A 38 -10.30 8.08 8.23
CA ARG A 38 -10.23 7.43 6.92
C ARG A 38 -9.14 8.04 6.10
N VAL A 39 -8.35 7.19 5.47
CA VAL A 39 -7.23 7.64 4.65
C VAL A 39 -7.14 6.80 3.39
N LEU A 40 -6.42 7.35 2.41
CA LEU A 40 -6.10 6.65 1.18
C LEU A 40 -4.58 6.61 1.08
N VAL A 41 -4.04 5.42 0.80
CA VAL A 41 -2.60 5.24 0.65
C VAL A 41 -2.32 4.41 -0.58
N GLY A 42 -1.15 4.57 -1.15
CA GLY A 42 -0.71 3.78 -2.28
C GLY A 42 0.68 3.24 -2.02
N GLY A 43 0.94 2.03 -2.47
CA GLY A 43 2.25 1.44 -2.27
C GLY A 43 2.39 0.08 -2.91
N ILE A 44 3.54 -0.53 -2.67
CA ILE A 44 3.86 -1.85 -3.16
C ILE A 44 3.51 -2.86 -2.08
N VAL A 45 2.88 -3.96 -2.48
CA VAL A 45 2.57 -5.05 -1.57
C VAL A 45 3.80 -5.94 -1.45
N THR A 46 4.42 -5.95 -0.28
CA THR A 46 5.63 -6.74 -0.08
C THR A 46 5.35 -8.10 0.55
N HIS A 47 4.26 -8.22 1.31
CA HIS A 47 3.91 -9.48 1.97
C HIS A 47 2.41 -9.63 2.03
N ARG A 48 1.96 -10.88 1.95
CA ARG A 48 0.58 -11.26 2.18
C ARG A 48 0.59 -12.44 3.12
N GLN A 49 -0.10 -12.34 4.24
CA GLN A 49 -0.14 -13.41 5.23
C GLN A 49 -1.56 -13.63 5.71
N ARG A 50 -1.94 -14.89 5.78
CA ARG A 50 -3.25 -15.27 6.33
C ARG A 50 -3.01 -16.31 7.41
N PRO A 51 -2.77 -15.87 8.65
CA PRO A 51 -2.52 -16.82 9.72
C PRO A 51 -3.76 -17.69 9.98
N ALA A 52 -3.52 -18.96 10.31
CA ALA A 52 -4.63 -19.88 10.56
C ALA A 52 -5.48 -19.41 11.73
N THR A 53 -4.90 -18.68 12.67
CA THR A 53 -5.60 -18.26 13.87
C THR A 53 -6.33 -16.94 13.71
N ALA A 54 -6.29 -16.34 12.53
CA ALA A 54 -6.82 -15.00 12.36
C ALA A 54 -8.24 -14.98 11.80
N GLY A 55 -8.94 -16.10 11.76
CA GLY A 55 -10.34 -16.11 11.33
C GLY A 55 -10.56 -15.69 9.90
N GLY A 56 -9.62 -15.99 9.02
CA GLY A 56 -9.75 -15.63 7.62
C GLY A 56 -9.25 -14.23 7.28
N ILE A 57 -8.74 -13.49 8.26
CA ILE A 57 -8.18 -12.17 8.02
C ILE A 57 -6.86 -12.31 7.31
N THR A 58 -6.64 -11.50 6.29
CA THR A 58 -5.36 -11.45 5.59
C THR A 58 -4.68 -10.14 5.93
N PHE A 59 -3.39 -10.21 6.19
CA PHE A 59 -2.58 -9.04 6.46
C PHE A 59 -1.69 -8.77 5.25
N LEU A 60 -1.67 -7.52 4.82
CA LEU A 60 -0.77 -7.07 3.77
C LEU A 60 0.24 -6.12 4.36
N ASN A 61 1.45 -6.15 3.84
CA ASN A 61 2.41 -5.11 4.16
C ASN A 61 2.54 -4.22 2.93
N LEU A 62 2.21 -2.95 3.12
CA LEU A 62 2.26 -1.98 2.04
C LEU A 62 3.44 -1.05 2.27
N GLU A 63 4.20 -0.81 1.23
CA GLU A 63 5.40 0.01 1.35
C GLU A 63 5.40 1.12 0.32
N ASP A 64 5.67 2.34 0.75
CA ASP A 64 5.92 3.42 -0.19
C ASP A 64 7.33 3.98 0.08
N GLU A 65 7.66 5.09 -0.54
CA GLU A 65 9.01 5.64 -0.41
C GLU A 65 9.27 6.21 0.99
N THR A 66 8.25 6.32 1.83
CA THR A 66 8.39 6.92 3.15
C THR A 66 8.31 5.91 4.29
N GLY A 67 7.82 4.70 4.05
CA GLY A 67 7.71 3.73 5.12
C GLY A 67 6.84 2.54 4.77
N MET A 68 6.46 1.78 5.79
CA MET A 68 5.65 0.58 5.64
C MET A 68 4.43 0.67 6.52
N LEU A 69 3.36 0.02 6.08
CA LEU A 69 2.10 0.04 6.79
C LEU A 69 1.48 -1.35 6.77
N ASN A 70 1.02 -1.82 7.92
CA ASN A 70 0.31 -3.07 7.99
C ASN A 70 -1.16 -2.84 7.66
N VAL A 71 -1.68 -3.60 6.71
CA VAL A 71 -3.06 -3.45 6.25
C VAL A 71 -3.82 -4.71 6.62
N VAL A 72 -4.98 -4.53 7.22
CA VAL A 72 -5.83 -5.63 7.67
C VAL A 72 -7.00 -5.76 6.73
N CYS A 73 -7.17 -6.95 6.13
CA CYS A 73 -8.22 -7.21 5.18
C CYS A 73 -9.17 -8.27 5.74
N SER A 74 -10.43 -7.89 5.96
CA SER A 74 -11.42 -8.86 6.41
C SER A 74 -11.70 -9.88 5.32
N PRO A 75 -12.26 -11.04 5.68
CA PRO A 75 -12.61 -12.03 4.65
C PRO A 75 -13.57 -11.49 3.60
N GLY A 76 -14.54 -10.69 4.01
CA GLY A 76 -15.49 -10.12 3.07
C GLY A 76 -14.86 -9.14 2.11
N LEU A 77 -13.98 -8.28 2.60
CA LEU A 77 -13.28 -7.35 1.76
C LEU A 77 -12.37 -8.10 0.77
N TRP A 78 -11.66 -9.10 1.28
CA TRP A 78 -10.76 -9.89 0.44
C TRP A 78 -11.53 -10.53 -0.70
N GLN A 79 -12.69 -11.09 -0.39
CA GLN A 79 -13.48 -11.79 -1.38
C GLN A 79 -14.02 -10.82 -2.44
N ARG A 80 -14.46 -9.63 -2.01
CA ARG A 80 -14.97 -8.64 -2.95
C ARG A 80 -13.92 -8.14 -3.90
N HIS A 81 -12.67 -8.04 -3.45
CA HIS A 81 -11.59 -7.52 -4.26
C HIS A 81 -10.57 -8.59 -4.58
N ARG A 82 -11.01 -9.82 -4.67
CA ARG A 82 -10.13 -10.98 -4.71
C ARG A 82 -9.07 -10.92 -5.79
N LYS A 83 -9.46 -10.49 -6.98
CA LYS A 83 -8.50 -10.47 -8.07
C LYS A 83 -7.36 -9.49 -7.80
N VAL A 84 -7.69 -8.27 -7.41
CA VAL A 84 -6.69 -7.28 -7.09
C VAL A 84 -5.91 -7.72 -5.86
N ALA A 85 -6.61 -8.21 -4.84
CA ALA A 85 -5.98 -8.56 -3.57
C ALA A 85 -4.92 -9.64 -3.76
N ARG A 86 -5.16 -10.58 -4.66
CA ARG A 86 -4.24 -11.69 -4.84
C ARG A 86 -3.11 -11.40 -5.80
N THR A 87 -3.33 -10.53 -6.77
CA THR A 87 -2.40 -10.41 -7.87
C THR A 87 -1.70 -9.07 -8.01
N ALA A 88 -2.26 -8.00 -7.45
CA ALA A 88 -1.65 -6.69 -7.66
C ALA A 88 -0.37 -6.56 -6.87
N SER A 89 0.70 -6.16 -7.53
CA SER A 89 1.97 -5.92 -6.87
C SER A 89 2.00 -4.54 -6.23
N ALA A 90 1.15 -3.63 -6.69
CA ALA A 90 0.99 -2.31 -6.08
C ALA A 90 -0.49 -2.02 -5.96
N MET A 91 -0.87 -1.38 -4.87
CA MET A 91 -2.28 -1.14 -4.57
C MET A 91 -2.52 0.26 -4.09
N LEU A 92 -3.73 0.73 -4.36
CA LEU A 92 -4.27 1.94 -3.77
C LEU A 92 -5.34 1.46 -2.78
N ILE A 93 -5.19 1.81 -1.52
CA ILE A 93 -6.03 1.26 -0.47
C ILE A 93 -6.68 2.38 0.33
N ARG A 94 -7.99 2.32 0.45
CA ARG A 94 -8.74 3.20 1.31
C ARG A 94 -9.18 2.43 2.53
N GLY A 95 -9.05 3.03 3.69
CA GLY A 95 -9.46 2.36 4.91
C GLY A 95 -9.44 3.29 6.10
N THR A 96 -9.67 2.70 7.27
CA THR A 96 -9.71 3.40 8.54
C THR A 96 -8.46 3.07 9.34
N LEU A 97 -7.79 4.10 9.83
CA LEU A 97 -6.61 3.89 10.66
C LEU A 97 -6.99 3.43 12.05
N GLU A 98 -6.28 2.42 12.54
CA GLU A 98 -6.40 1.97 13.91
C GLU A 98 -5.08 2.19 14.60
N ARG A 99 -5.13 2.80 15.78
CA ARG A 99 -3.96 2.93 16.62
C ARG A 99 -4.26 2.24 17.93
N VAL A 100 -3.60 1.14 18.18
CA VAL A 100 -3.79 0.36 19.38
C VAL A 100 -2.43 0.04 19.96
N ASP A 101 -2.21 0.44 21.21
CA ASP A 101 -0.94 0.16 21.91
C ASP A 101 0.28 0.61 21.13
N GLY A 102 0.18 1.77 20.52
CA GLY A 102 1.31 2.32 19.77
C GLY A 102 1.52 1.72 18.41
N VAL A 103 0.70 0.76 18.02
CA VAL A 103 0.79 0.12 16.70
C VAL A 103 -0.28 0.69 15.80
N MET A 104 0.11 1.01 14.56
CA MET A 104 -0.81 1.59 13.60
C MET A 104 -1.09 0.57 12.51
N ASN A 105 -2.37 0.33 12.25
CA ASN A 105 -2.80 -0.54 11.17
C ASN A 105 -3.84 0.18 10.34
N LEU A 106 -3.94 -0.19 9.08
CA LEU A 106 -5.01 0.31 8.23
C LEU A 106 -6.01 -0.81 8.00
N VAL A 107 -7.24 -0.60 8.44
CA VAL A 107 -8.31 -1.57 8.20
C VAL A 107 -8.89 -1.24 6.84
N ALA A 108 -8.60 -2.08 5.86
CA ALA A 108 -8.95 -1.79 4.48
C ALA A 108 -10.45 -1.84 4.24
N GLU A 109 -10.93 -0.91 3.44
CA GLU A 109 -12.33 -0.85 3.03
C GLU A 109 -12.47 -0.97 1.52
N HIS A 110 -11.42 -0.63 0.78
CA HIS A 110 -11.45 -0.74 -0.67
C HIS A 110 -10.02 -0.93 -1.18
N LEU A 111 -9.87 -1.84 -2.13
CA LEU A 111 -8.58 -2.12 -2.75
C LEU A 111 -8.69 -1.87 -4.25
N ALA A 112 -7.67 -1.25 -4.82
CA ALA A 112 -7.59 -1.08 -6.26
C ALA A 112 -6.15 -1.29 -6.69
N ALA A 113 -5.95 -1.75 -7.89
CA ALA A 113 -4.60 -1.88 -8.41
C ALA A 113 -4.03 -0.49 -8.68
N LEU A 114 -2.78 -0.30 -8.33
CA LEU A 114 -2.07 0.93 -8.61
C LEU A 114 -1.14 0.66 -9.77
N THR A 115 -1.32 1.40 -10.85
CA THR A 115 -0.50 1.24 -12.02
C THR A 115 0.83 1.93 -11.77
N MET A 116 1.90 1.16 -11.84
CA MET A 116 3.23 1.69 -11.68
C MET A 116 3.87 1.88 -13.03
N PRO A 117 4.69 2.91 -13.20
CA PRO A 117 5.37 3.10 -14.45
C PRO A 117 6.31 1.93 -14.70
N VAL A 118 6.27 1.43 -15.89
CA VAL A 118 7.17 0.37 -16.25
C VAL A 118 8.43 1.02 -16.77
N ARG A 119 9.50 0.72 -16.09
CA ARG A 119 10.74 1.32 -16.44
C ARG A 119 11.64 0.42 -17.12
N SER A 120 11.22 -0.72 -17.43
CA SER A 120 12.12 -1.67 -18.03
C SER A 120 12.46 -1.24 -19.43
N PRO A 121 13.70 -1.02 -19.70
CA PRO A 121 14.09 -0.72 -21.06
C PRO A 121 13.86 -1.87 -21.99
N SER A 122 13.73 -3.06 -21.45
CA SER A 122 13.57 -4.18 -22.32
C SER A 122 12.29 -4.13 -23.08
N ARG A 123 11.31 -3.38 -22.63
CA ARG A 123 10.16 -3.36 -23.37
C ARG A 123 10.32 -2.47 -24.46
N ASP A 124 11.23 -1.64 -24.40
CA ASP A 124 11.36 -0.72 -25.42
C ASP A 124 11.97 -1.26 -26.59
N PHE A 125 12.64 -2.36 -26.50
CA PHE A 125 13.16 -2.88 -27.60
C PHE A 125 12.51 -4.00 -27.98
N ARG A 126 11.79 -3.99 -27.84
CA ARG A 126 11.30 -4.96 -28.29
C ARG A 126 10.97 -4.89 -29.11
#